data_5b47296bb69fe00d5628e086379dd529
#
_entry.id   5b47296bb69fe00d5628e086379dd529
#
_cell.length_a   1.000
_cell.length_b   1.000
_cell.length_c   1.000
_cell.angle_alpha   90.00
_cell.angle_beta   90.00
_cell.angle_gamma   90.00
#
_symmetry.space_group_name_H-M   'P 1'
#
loop_
_entity.id
_entity.type
_entity.pdbx_description
1 polymer ?
#
loop_
_entity_poly.entity_id
_entity_poly.type
_entity_poly.pdbx_seq_one_letter_code
_entity_poly.pdbx_strand_id
1 'polypeptide(L)'
;MTATVALWSGASAAETWRFALIGDTPYSDGERRELPRMLDAIAASNVDFIVHVGDIKNGQSRCDEEVFRDRHQLFDSSPLPFIFVPGDNEWTDCGRVSNGGYDPLERLATLRSLFWQRPDSLGRKTLPLERQPGAYREHSRFRVGPVLFVTLNLPGDDNNYGKRAEPRREFSERNPAVIAWLKENFALAQRERLAGIVLLFQANPDFKHFSEGLAHPGFREFLETLRQETLRXSGQVLAVHGDTHWSRIDQPLHDSNGKTVANFTRVETFGYPLMGWTRGIVDTDAXTLFRFETHPWPPGTHSR
;
A
#
# COMPACT_ATOMS: atom_id res chain seq x y z
N MET A 1 56.96 -2.50 27.91
CA MET A 1 55.53 -2.55 28.28
C MET A 1 54.74 -2.35 27.02
N THR A 2 54.19 -3.43 26.47
CA THR A 2 53.37 -3.39 25.26
C THR A 2 51.88 -3.30 25.69
N ALA A 3 51.24 -2.19 25.40
CA ALA A 3 49.82 -2.00 25.68
C ALA A 3 49.00 -2.72 24.62
N THR A 4 48.23 -3.71 25.03
CA THR A 4 47.28 -4.42 24.15
C THR A 4 46.00 -3.59 24.10
N VAL A 5 45.70 -3.05 22.90
CA VAL A 5 44.42 -2.36 22.68
C VAL A 5 43.38 -3.42 22.35
N ALA A 6 42.45 -3.62 23.27
CA ALA A 6 41.30 -4.49 23.04
C ALA A 6 40.32 -3.74 22.14
N LEU A 7 40.16 -4.22 20.89
CA LEU A 7 39.13 -3.74 19.98
C LEU A 7 37.78 -4.37 20.41
N TRP A 8 36.96 -3.57 21.03
CA TRP A 8 35.57 -3.95 21.32
C TRP A 8 34.80 -3.83 20.00
N SER A 9 34.60 -4.94 19.34
CA SER A 9 33.59 -4.99 18.26
C SER A 9 32.23 -5.08 18.92
N GLY A 10 31.63 -3.92 19.14
CA GLY A 10 30.24 -3.88 19.57
C GLY A 10 29.39 -4.42 18.42
N ALA A 11 28.82 -5.59 18.61
CA ALA A 11 27.78 -6.07 17.70
C ALA A 11 26.62 -5.07 17.77
N SER A 12 26.34 -4.41 16.67
CA SER A 12 25.14 -3.58 16.57
C SER A 12 23.94 -4.50 16.79
N ALA A 13 23.07 -4.14 17.71
CA ALA A 13 21.83 -4.90 17.90
C ALA A 13 21.05 -4.88 16.58
N ALA A 14 20.53 -6.03 16.19
CA ALA A 14 19.70 -6.15 15.00
C ALA A 14 18.55 -5.14 15.08
N GLU A 15 18.47 -4.26 14.09
CA GLU A 15 17.39 -3.28 14.05
C GLU A 15 16.20 -3.91 13.31
N THR A 16 15.06 -3.96 14.00
CA THR A 16 13.82 -4.45 13.41
C THR A 16 12.75 -3.37 13.46
N TRP A 17 12.00 -3.24 12.40
CA TRP A 17 10.86 -2.33 12.30
C TRP A 17 9.63 -3.15 11.96
N ARG A 18 8.48 -2.76 12.50
CA ARG A 18 7.24 -3.51 12.32
C ARG A 18 6.14 -2.58 11.83
N PHE A 19 5.36 -3.06 10.86
CA PHE A 19 4.27 -2.29 10.32
C PHE A 19 3.04 -3.18 10.16
N ALA A 20 1.86 -2.57 10.23
CA ALA A 20 0.60 -3.29 10.05
C ALA A 20 0.00 -2.90 8.71
N LEU A 21 -0.54 -3.90 8.02
CA LEU A 21 -1.17 -3.74 6.70
C LEU A 21 -2.64 -4.13 6.82
N ILE A 22 -3.53 -3.22 6.42
CA ILE A 22 -4.97 -3.45 6.32
C ILE A 22 -5.47 -2.85 4.99
N GLY A 23 -6.66 -3.25 4.57
CA GLY A 23 -7.32 -2.73 3.38
C GLY A 23 -8.73 -3.28 3.29
N ASP A 24 -9.52 -2.79 2.35
CA ASP A 24 -10.85 -3.33 2.04
C ASP A 24 -11.72 -3.49 3.30
N THR A 25 -11.70 -2.48 4.15
CA THR A 25 -12.43 -2.43 5.43
C THR A 25 -12.58 -0.98 5.88
N PRO A 26 -13.70 -0.56 6.52
CA PRO A 26 -14.88 -1.37 6.84
C PRO A 26 -15.92 -1.32 5.72
N TYR A 27 -16.49 -2.47 5.37
CA TYR A 27 -17.50 -2.61 4.31
C TYR A 27 -18.92 -2.70 4.85
N SER A 28 -19.07 -2.81 6.17
CA SER A 28 -20.38 -2.91 6.82
C SER A 28 -20.36 -2.18 8.16
N ASP A 29 -21.54 -1.93 8.70
CA ASP A 29 -21.66 -1.33 10.05
C ASP A 29 -21.00 -2.23 11.10
N GLY A 30 -21.06 -3.54 10.91
CA GLY A 30 -20.38 -4.48 11.81
C GLY A 30 -18.88 -4.27 11.82
N GLU A 31 -18.29 -4.24 10.62
CA GLU A 31 -16.85 -3.98 10.50
C GLU A 31 -16.49 -2.58 11.04
N ARG A 32 -17.34 -1.57 10.77
CA ARG A 32 -17.07 -0.21 11.26
C ARG A 32 -17.01 -0.17 12.79
N ARG A 33 -17.87 -0.97 13.47
CA ARG A 33 -17.83 -1.06 14.94
C ARG A 33 -16.60 -1.82 15.45
N GLU A 34 -16.14 -2.83 14.69
CA GLU A 34 -14.99 -3.64 15.10
C GLU A 34 -13.65 -3.00 14.77
N LEU A 35 -13.58 -2.17 13.73
CA LEU A 35 -12.31 -1.61 13.26
C LEU A 35 -11.53 -0.85 14.36
N PRO A 36 -12.16 0.00 15.19
CA PRO A 36 -11.41 0.64 16.28
C PRO A 36 -10.74 -0.37 17.23
N ARG A 37 -11.45 -1.47 17.54
CA ARG A 37 -10.89 -2.52 18.41
C ARG A 37 -9.67 -3.20 17.76
N MET A 38 -9.77 -3.46 16.46
CA MET A 38 -8.65 -4.03 15.71
C MET A 38 -7.46 -3.05 15.69
N LEU A 39 -7.72 -1.74 15.47
CA LEU A 39 -6.66 -0.73 15.48
C LEU A 39 -6.00 -0.61 16.88
N ASP A 40 -6.79 -0.72 17.95
CA ASP A 40 -6.24 -0.72 19.31
C ASP A 40 -5.36 -1.96 19.54
N ALA A 41 -5.78 -3.13 19.07
CA ALA A 41 -5.00 -4.35 19.18
C ALA A 41 -3.68 -4.25 18.39
N ILE A 42 -3.74 -3.66 17.19
CA ILE A 42 -2.53 -3.39 16.38
C ILE A 42 -1.60 -2.46 17.15
N ALA A 43 -2.12 -1.37 17.70
CA ALA A 43 -1.30 -0.39 18.42
C ALA A 43 -0.63 -1.01 19.67
N ALA A 44 -1.28 -2.00 20.28
CA ALA A 44 -0.74 -2.71 21.46
C ALA A 44 0.27 -3.81 21.09
N SER A 45 0.49 -4.09 19.79
CA SER A 45 1.24 -5.27 19.35
C SER A 45 2.67 -4.98 18.86
N ASN A 46 3.27 -3.88 19.34
CA ASN A 46 4.64 -3.50 19.00
C ASN A 46 4.81 -3.28 17.48
N VAL A 47 3.95 -2.45 16.93
CA VAL A 47 3.95 -2.03 15.53
C VAL A 47 4.31 -0.54 15.50
N ASP A 48 5.11 -0.12 14.53
CA ASP A 48 5.60 1.27 14.44
C ASP A 48 4.63 2.18 13.70
N PHE A 49 3.91 1.64 12.69
CA PHE A 49 2.92 2.42 11.91
C PHE A 49 1.94 1.46 11.22
N ILE A 50 0.83 2.03 10.75
CA ILE A 50 -0.26 1.30 10.09
C ILE A 50 -0.41 1.82 8.66
N VAL A 51 -0.66 0.92 7.72
CA VAL A 51 -0.99 1.26 6.32
C VAL A 51 -2.36 0.68 5.98
N HIS A 52 -3.23 1.51 5.42
CA HIS A 52 -4.51 1.09 4.83
C HIS A 52 -4.40 1.28 3.31
N VAL A 53 -4.49 0.18 2.56
CA VAL A 53 -4.25 0.23 1.11
C VAL A 53 -5.53 0.51 0.29
N GLY A 54 -6.52 1.16 0.89
CA GLY A 54 -7.68 1.63 0.13
C GLY A 54 -8.94 0.83 0.38
N ASP A 55 -10.01 1.30 -0.22
CA ASP A 55 -11.34 0.74 -0.09
C ASP A 55 -11.86 0.84 1.34
N ILE A 56 -12.17 2.08 1.72
CA ILE A 56 -12.66 2.45 3.06
C ILE A 56 -14.17 2.36 3.19
N LYS A 57 -14.86 1.83 2.17
CA LYS A 57 -16.29 1.56 2.11
C LYS A 57 -16.52 0.50 1.04
N ASN A 58 -17.64 -0.21 1.09
CA ASN A 58 -17.92 -1.22 0.07
C ASN A 58 -18.29 -0.58 -1.28
N GLY A 59 -18.12 -1.35 -2.34
CA GLY A 59 -18.29 -0.87 -3.72
C GLY A 59 -19.72 -0.50 -4.12
N GLN A 60 -20.71 -0.71 -3.23
CA GLN A 60 -22.12 -0.41 -3.51
C GLN A 60 -22.71 0.59 -2.52
N SER A 61 -21.94 1.09 -1.57
CA SER A 61 -22.42 2.11 -0.64
C SER A 61 -22.12 3.51 -1.15
N ARG A 62 -22.87 4.48 -0.65
CA ARG A 62 -22.76 5.87 -1.12
C ARG A 62 -21.40 6.48 -0.75
N CYS A 63 -20.91 7.35 -1.62
CA CYS A 63 -19.68 8.11 -1.43
C CYS A 63 -19.96 9.45 -0.75
N ASP A 64 -20.85 9.45 0.24
CA ASP A 64 -21.18 10.69 0.95
C ASP A 64 -19.99 11.19 1.77
N GLU A 65 -19.84 12.50 1.85
CA GLU A 65 -18.69 13.12 2.53
C GLU A 65 -18.62 12.72 4.01
N GLU A 66 -19.77 12.45 4.62
CA GLU A 66 -19.85 12.01 6.02
C GLU A 66 -19.10 10.70 6.23
N VAL A 67 -19.15 9.79 5.24
CA VAL A 67 -18.39 8.52 5.28
C VAL A 67 -16.89 8.83 5.29
N PHE A 68 -16.44 9.71 4.40
CA PHE A 68 -15.02 10.08 4.31
C PHE A 68 -14.54 10.76 5.60
N ARG A 69 -15.35 11.65 6.17
CA ARG A 69 -15.02 12.33 7.43
C ARG A 69 -14.95 11.36 8.60
N ASP A 70 -15.87 10.39 8.66
CA ASP A 70 -15.84 9.33 9.67
C ASP A 70 -14.54 8.52 9.59
N ARG A 71 -14.16 8.12 8.38
CA ARG A 71 -12.92 7.35 8.17
C ARG A 71 -11.68 8.20 8.49
N HIS A 72 -11.68 9.46 8.08
CA HIS A 72 -10.58 10.37 8.39
C HIS A 72 -10.41 10.50 9.90
N GLN A 73 -11.51 10.76 10.61
CA GLN A 73 -11.49 10.90 12.07
C GLN A 73 -10.95 9.62 12.73
N LEU A 74 -11.40 8.47 12.27
CA LEU A 74 -10.95 7.18 12.81
C LEU A 74 -9.44 7.00 12.60
N PHE A 75 -8.95 7.23 11.40
CA PHE A 75 -7.53 7.02 11.07
C PHE A 75 -6.64 8.05 11.77
N ASP A 76 -7.11 9.30 11.85
CA ASP A 76 -6.34 10.38 12.50
C ASP A 76 -6.33 10.23 14.02
N SER A 77 -7.27 9.48 14.60
CA SER A 77 -7.27 9.17 16.03
C SER A 77 -6.36 8.00 16.40
N SER A 78 -5.77 7.31 15.43
CA SER A 78 -4.84 6.21 15.68
C SER A 78 -3.69 6.66 16.59
N PRO A 79 -3.32 5.90 17.62
CA PRO A 79 -2.14 6.26 18.42
C PRO A 79 -0.82 6.17 17.64
N LEU A 80 -0.80 5.40 16.53
CA LEU A 80 0.37 5.22 15.66
C LEU A 80 0.22 6.05 14.38
N PRO A 81 1.34 6.37 13.71
CA PRO A 81 1.26 6.95 12.37
C PRO A 81 0.40 6.08 11.45
N PHE A 82 -0.44 6.72 10.65
CA PHE A 82 -1.40 6.01 9.80
C PHE A 82 -1.28 6.53 8.37
N ILE A 83 -0.95 5.61 7.45
CA ILE A 83 -0.79 5.90 6.01
C ILE A 83 -2.03 5.39 5.30
N PHE A 84 -2.63 6.21 4.44
CA PHE A 84 -3.80 5.83 3.66
C PHE A 84 -3.54 6.04 2.17
N VAL A 85 -3.94 5.06 1.37
CA VAL A 85 -3.88 5.07 -0.09
C VAL A 85 -5.31 4.94 -0.61
N PRO A 86 -5.73 5.71 -1.63
CA PRO A 86 -7.11 5.59 -2.10
C PRO A 86 -7.34 4.33 -2.94
N GLY A 87 -8.54 3.74 -2.78
CA GLY A 87 -9.01 2.65 -3.62
C GLY A 87 -10.11 3.13 -4.58
N ASP A 88 -10.61 2.23 -5.41
CA ASP A 88 -11.64 2.58 -6.38
C ASP A 88 -13.00 2.85 -5.73
N ASN A 89 -13.30 2.19 -4.62
CA ASN A 89 -14.60 2.32 -3.95
C ASN A 89 -14.89 3.73 -3.46
N GLU A 90 -13.86 4.51 -3.10
CA GLU A 90 -14.08 5.85 -2.57
C GLU A 90 -13.90 6.97 -3.60
N TRP A 91 -13.57 6.64 -4.89
CA TRP A 91 -13.57 7.70 -5.90
C TRP A 91 -14.00 7.24 -7.29
N THR A 92 -13.33 6.29 -7.95
CA THR A 92 -13.68 5.93 -9.32
C THR A 92 -15.10 5.37 -9.42
N ASP A 93 -15.52 4.58 -8.43
CA ASP A 93 -16.83 3.93 -8.39
C ASP A 93 -17.94 4.87 -7.96
N CYS A 94 -17.63 6.04 -7.46
CA CYS A 94 -18.62 6.97 -6.91
C CYS A 94 -19.60 7.49 -7.99
N GLY A 95 -19.23 7.36 -9.27
CA GLY A 95 -20.14 7.68 -10.37
C GLY A 95 -21.31 6.71 -10.56
N ARG A 96 -21.24 5.53 -9.95
CA ARG A 96 -22.35 4.56 -9.99
C ARG A 96 -23.58 5.12 -9.28
N VAL A 97 -24.78 4.81 -9.79
CA VAL A 97 -26.05 5.26 -9.18
C VAL A 97 -26.14 4.79 -7.71
N SER A 98 -25.78 3.51 -7.46
CA SER A 98 -25.78 2.96 -6.10
C SER A 98 -24.90 3.74 -5.15
N ASN A 99 -23.84 4.36 -5.67
CA ASN A 99 -22.83 5.06 -4.86
C ASN A 99 -23.10 6.56 -4.74
N GLY A 100 -24.24 7.02 -5.29
CA GLY A 100 -24.68 8.40 -5.19
C GLY A 100 -24.55 9.20 -6.49
N GLY A 101 -23.95 8.63 -7.54
CA GLY A 101 -23.82 9.29 -8.84
C GLY A 101 -22.92 10.53 -8.81
N TYR A 102 -21.91 10.53 -7.95
CA TYR A 102 -20.98 11.64 -7.80
C TYR A 102 -19.97 11.68 -8.96
N ASP A 103 -19.47 12.85 -9.27
CA ASP A 103 -18.29 12.97 -10.14
C ASP A 103 -17.07 12.34 -9.44
N PRO A 104 -16.45 11.30 -10.02
CA PRO A 104 -15.28 10.67 -9.39
C PRO A 104 -14.13 11.65 -9.11
N LEU A 105 -13.88 12.61 -9.98
CA LEU A 105 -12.79 13.59 -9.78
C LEU A 105 -13.11 14.56 -8.64
N GLU A 106 -14.38 14.91 -8.48
CA GLU A 106 -14.81 15.73 -7.34
C GLU A 106 -14.64 14.94 -6.03
N ARG A 107 -14.99 13.62 -6.03
CA ARG A 107 -14.78 12.77 -4.85
C ARG A 107 -13.29 12.64 -4.53
N LEU A 108 -12.44 12.46 -5.53
CA LEU A 108 -10.99 12.41 -5.31
C LEU A 108 -10.48 13.75 -4.73
N ALA A 109 -11.00 14.88 -5.21
CA ALA A 109 -10.64 16.20 -4.66
C ALA A 109 -11.07 16.32 -3.19
N THR A 110 -12.25 15.79 -2.84
CA THR A 110 -12.72 15.75 -1.45
C THR A 110 -11.79 14.89 -0.59
N LEU A 111 -11.41 13.71 -1.06
CA LEU A 111 -10.44 12.86 -0.35
C LEU A 111 -9.12 13.62 -0.14
N ARG A 112 -8.62 14.29 -1.17
CA ARG A 112 -7.37 15.05 -1.07
C ARG A 112 -7.46 16.14 0.01
N SER A 113 -8.63 16.81 0.10
CA SER A 113 -8.83 17.87 1.09
C SER A 113 -8.91 17.33 2.52
N LEU A 114 -9.29 16.07 2.70
CA LEU A 114 -9.40 15.46 4.03
C LEU A 114 -8.10 14.75 4.43
N PHE A 115 -7.57 13.89 3.56
CA PHE A 115 -6.55 12.92 3.96
C PHE A 115 -5.11 13.37 3.70
N TRP A 116 -4.88 14.26 2.72
CA TRP A 116 -3.51 14.56 2.26
C TRP A 116 -3.16 16.05 2.28
N GLN A 117 -3.79 16.83 3.19
CA GLN A 117 -3.48 18.26 3.35
C GLN A 117 -2.18 18.48 4.13
N ARG A 118 -1.95 17.70 5.17
CA ARG A 118 -0.78 17.88 6.02
C ARG A 118 0.46 17.26 5.35
N PRO A 119 1.66 17.76 5.69
CA PRO A 119 2.90 17.15 5.19
C PRO A 119 3.20 15.79 5.82
N ASP A 120 2.53 15.48 6.93
CA ASP A 120 2.75 14.26 7.71
C ASP A 120 1.67 13.23 7.44
N SER A 121 1.89 12.02 7.95
CA SER A 121 0.86 10.97 8.02
C SER A 121 -0.30 11.39 8.92
N LEU A 122 -1.39 10.64 8.86
CA LEU A 122 -2.44 10.68 9.87
C LEU A 122 -1.94 10.02 11.16
N GLY A 123 -2.76 10.09 12.21
CA GLY A 123 -2.45 9.52 13.51
C GLY A 123 -1.97 10.58 14.51
N ARG A 124 -2.08 10.25 15.82
CA ARG A 124 -1.62 11.14 16.89
C ARG A 124 -0.10 11.26 16.93
N LYS A 125 0.59 10.15 16.67
CA LYS A 125 2.00 10.17 16.27
C LYS A 125 2.05 10.24 14.76
N THR A 126 3.00 10.97 14.21
CA THR A 126 3.07 11.16 12.76
C THR A 126 4.45 10.80 12.23
N LEU A 127 4.49 10.46 10.95
CA LEU A 127 5.71 10.30 10.15
C LEU A 127 5.74 11.42 9.10
N PRO A 128 6.86 12.09 8.91
CA PRO A 128 6.97 13.03 7.80
C PRO A 128 6.92 12.29 6.48
N LEU A 129 6.15 12.84 5.53
CA LEU A 129 5.96 12.24 4.20
C LEU A 129 6.48 13.22 3.14
N GLU A 130 7.32 12.72 2.25
CA GLU A 130 7.71 13.48 1.08
C GLU A 130 6.71 13.20 -0.05
N ARG A 131 6.03 14.23 -0.52
CA ARG A 131 5.01 14.11 -1.55
C ARG A 131 5.62 14.22 -2.94
N GLN A 132 5.04 13.51 -3.91
CA GLN A 132 5.36 13.76 -5.31
C GLN A 132 5.02 15.21 -5.65
N PRO A 133 5.92 15.98 -6.27
CA PRO A 133 5.58 17.32 -6.70
C PRO A 133 4.42 17.32 -7.71
N GLY A 134 3.51 18.27 -7.55
CA GLY A 134 2.38 18.42 -8.47
C GLY A 134 1.04 18.16 -7.83
N ALA A 135 0.11 17.57 -8.60
CA ALA A 135 -1.30 17.49 -8.25
C ALA A 135 -1.66 16.25 -7.41
N TYR A 136 -0.83 15.23 -7.44
CA TYR A 136 -1.18 13.91 -6.88
C TYR A 136 -0.68 13.80 -5.44
N ARG A 137 -1.37 14.49 -4.51
CA ARG A 137 -0.97 14.61 -3.10
C ARG A 137 -1.02 13.26 -2.36
N GLU A 138 -1.77 12.31 -2.88
CA GLU A 138 -1.83 10.94 -2.35
C GLU A 138 -0.56 10.13 -2.65
N HIS A 139 0.28 10.58 -3.57
CA HIS A 139 1.58 9.96 -3.83
C HIS A 139 2.60 10.50 -2.84
N SER A 140 3.17 9.62 -2.05
CA SER A 140 4.17 10.01 -1.05
C SER A 140 5.21 8.91 -0.88
N ARG A 141 6.30 9.28 -0.21
CA ARG A 141 7.31 8.32 0.23
C ARG A 141 7.79 8.67 1.63
N PHE A 142 8.25 7.67 2.33
CA PHE A 142 8.89 7.83 3.63
C PHE A 142 9.86 6.69 3.84
N ARG A 143 10.82 6.88 4.72
CA ARG A 143 11.87 5.90 4.96
C ARG A 143 11.78 5.35 6.38
N VAL A 144 11.90 4.03 6.52
CA VAL A 144 11.96 3.35 7.81
C VAL A 144 13.17 2.41 7.77
N GLY A 145 14.19 2.75 8.53
CA GLY A 145 15.46 2.03 8.47
C GLY A 145 16.03 2.01 7.06
N PRO A 146 16.40 0.83 6.54
CA PRO A 146 16.97 0.71 5.19
C PRO A 146 15.92 0.49 4.10
N VAL A 147 14.64 0.78 4.36
CA VAL A 147 13.53 0.49 3.44
C VAL A 147 12.78 1.78 3.09
N LEU A 148 12.51 1.96 1.80
CA LEU A 148 11.71 3.07 1.27
C LEU A 148 10.27 2.59 1.05
N PHE A 149 9.30 3.30 1.62
CA PHE A 149 7.87 3.05 1.44
C PHE A 149 7.31 4.10 0.50
N VAL A 150 6.52 3.68 -0.50
CA VAL A 150 6.03 4.55 -1.59
C VAL A 150 4.54 4.29 -1.78
N THR A 151 3.72 5.35 -1.73
CA THR A 151 2.28 5.24 -2.01
C THR A 151 2.00 5.62 -3.47
N LEU A 152 1.07 4.89 -4.09
CA LEU A 152 0.66 5.09 -5.48
C LEU A 152 -0.87 5.04 -5.57
N ASN A 153 -1.48 5.99 -6.27
CA ASN A 153 -2.90 5.94 -6.62
C ASN A 153 -3.06 5.04 -7.84
N LEU A 154 -3.30 3.77 -7.57
CA LEU A 154 -3.46 2.73 -8.57
C LEU A 154 -4.74 1.96 -8.20
N PRO A 155 -5.92 2.48 -8.60
CA PRO A 155 -7.20 1.92 -8.15
C PRO A 155 -7.61 0.70 -8.96
N GLY A 156 -8.57 -0.06 -8.44
CA GLY A 156 -9.25 -1.13 -9.15
C GLY A 156 -9.93 -0.64 -10.44
N ASP A 157 -10.85 -1.46 -10.97
CA ASP A 157 -11.56 -1.19 -12.24
C ASP A 157 -10.57 -0.84 -13.37
N ASP A 158 -9.53 -1.69 -13.52
CA ASP A 158 -8.50 -1.55 -14.54
C ASP A 158 -7.82 -0.17 -14.46
N ASN A 159 -7.46 0.26 -13.25
CA ASN A 159 -6.75 1.52 -13.03
C ASN A 159 -7.53 2.73 -13.60
N ASN A 160 -8.85 2.64 -13.59
CA ASN A 160 -9.74 3.63 -14.19
C ASN A 160 -9.49 3.87 -15.69
N TYR A 161 -8.91 2.90 -16.39
CA TYR A 161 -8.67 3.00 -17.84
C TYR A 161 -9.97 3.22 -18.60
N GLY A 162 -11.02 2.48 -18.22
CA GLY A 162 -12.32 2.55 -18.88
C GLY A 162 -12.54 1.40 -19.84
N LYS A 163 -13.76 1.33 -20.38
CA LYS A 163 -14.21 0.20 -21.21
C LYS A 163 -14.11 0.46 -22.72
N ARG A 164 -13.62 1.64 -23.11
CA ARG A 164 -13.47 2.01 -24.51
C ARG A 164 -12.04 1.72 -24.99
N ALA A 165 -11.86 1.71 -26.31
CA ALA A 165 -10.52 1.53 -26.89
C ALA A 165 -9.55 2.63 -26.45
N GLU A 166 -10.08 3.87 -26.36
CA GLU A 166 -9.30 5.00 -25.86
C GLU A 166 -9.47 5.11 -24.34
N PRO A 167 -8.38 5.35 -23.61
CA PRO A 167 -8.47 5.47 -22.16
C PRO A 167 -9.23 6.73 -21.73
N ARG A 168 -9.74 6.70 -20.50
CA ARG A 168 -10.31 7.91 -19.88
C ARG A 168 -9.23 8.98 -19.74
N ARG A 169 -9.65 10.23 -19.87
CA ARG A 169 -8.74 11.38 -19.72
C ARG A 169 -8.00 11.36 -18.38
N GLU A 170 -8.71 11.04 -17.30
CA GLU A 170 -8.12 10.98 -15.96
C GLU A 170 -6.95 9.98 -15.94
N PHE A 171 -7.16 8.77 -16.48
CA PHE A 171 -6.09 7.77 -16.58
C PHE A 171 -4.90 8.33 -17.36
N SER A 172 -5.17 8.95 -18.53
CA SER A 172 -4.10 9.48 -19.40
C SER A 172 -3.28 10.58 -18.73
N GLU A 173 -3.90 11.32 -17.79
CA GLU A 173 -3.21 12.37 -17.04
C GLU A 173 -2.46 11.81 -15.82
N ARG A 174 -3.06 10.87 -15.07
CA ARG A 174 -2.48 10.36 -13.82
C ARG A 174 -1.41 9.30 -14.07
N ASN A 175 -1.63 8.37 -15.01
CA ASN A 175 -0.73 7.24 -15.19
C ASN A 175 0.73 7.64 -15.45
N PRO A 176 1.03 8.65 -16.30
CA PRO A 176 2.41 9.10 -16.44
C PRO A 176 3.04 9.57 -15.12
N ALA A 177 2.27 10.20 -14.24
CA ALA A 177 2.78 10.63 -12.93
C ALA A 177 3.06 9.41 -12.03
N VAL A 178 2.19 8.40 -12.05
CA VAL A 178 2.43 7.13 -11.32
C VAL A 178 3.73 6.49 -11.80
N ILE A 179 3.91 6.37 -13.12
CA ILE A 179 5.09 5.72 -13.70
C ILE A 179 6.37 6.52 -13.37
N ALA A 180 6.30 7.85 -13.48
CA ALA A 180 7.44 8.71 -13.14
C ALA A 180 7.82 8.55 -11.66
N TRP A 181 6.81 8.54 -10.77
CA TRP A 181 7.03 8.39 -9.33
C TRP A 181 7.63 7.01 -9.01
N LEU A 182 7.12 5.96 -9.64
CA LEU A 182 7.65 4.61 -9.48
C LEU A 182 9.14 4.57 -9.86
N LYS A 183 9.49 5.07 -11.04
CA LYS A 183 10.88 5.08 -11.53
C LYS A 183 11.78 5.93 -10.63
N GLU A 184 11.33 7.11 -10.22
CA GLU A 184 12.09 8.00 -9.34
C GLU A 184 12.45 7.31 -8.02
N ASN A 185 11.49 6.57 -7.45
CA ASN A 185 11.70 5.93 -6.16
C ASN A 185 12.58 4.69 -6.26
N PHE A 186 12.51 3.93 -7.37
CA PHE A 186 13.48 2.87 -7.63
C PHE A 186 14.89 3.46 -7.80
N ALA A 187 15.03 4.54 -8.55
CA ALA A 187 16.32 5.22 -8.73
C ALA A 187 16.87 5.73 -7.38
N LEU A 188 16.00 6.27 -6.53
CA LEU A 188 16.39 6.72 -5.19
C LEU A 188 16.90 5.52 -4.36
N ALA A 189 16.15 4.42 -4.35
CA ALA A 189 16.52 3.24 -3.58
C ALA A 189 17.85 2.66 -4.04
N GLN A 190 18.10 2.63 -5.35
CA GLN A 190 19.36 2.18 -5.91
C GLN A 190 20.51 3.12 -5.56
N ARG A 191 20.32 4.42 -5.73
CA ARG A 191 21.36 5.43 -5.45
C ARG A 191 21.80 5.38 -3.99
N GLU A 192 20.84 5.16 -3.08
CA GLU A 192 21.11 5.10 -1.65
C GLU A 192 21.41 3.69 -1.14
N ARG A 193 21.43 2.71 -2.03
CA ARG A 193 21.69 1.29 -1.72
C ARG A 193 20.78 0.76 -0.61
N LEU A 194 19.49 1.10 -0.69
CA LEU A 194 18.52 0.66 0.31
C LEU A 194 18.32 -0.85 0.19
N ALA A 195 18.05 -1.49 1.33
CA ALA A 195 17.82 -2.94 1.38
C ALA A 195 16.49 -3.33 0.73
N GLY A 196 15.51 -2.42 0.74
CA GLY A 196 14.22 -2.72 0.12
C GLY A 196 13.40 -1.51 -0.23
N ILE A 197 12.39 -1.74 -1.08
CA ILE A 197 11.36 -0.77 -1.43
C ILE A 197 9.99 -1.45 -1.28
N VAL A 198 9.03 -0.75 -0.68
CA VAL A 198 7.66 -1.21 -0.47
C VAL A 198 6.72 -0.30 -1.25
N LEU A 199 5.96 -0.87 -2.15
CA LEU A 199 4.98 -0.16 -2.99
C LEU A 199 3.59 -0.40 -2.42
N LEU A 200 2.88 0.65 -2.08
CA LEU A 200 1.58 0.62 -1.41
C LEU A 200 0.52 1.18 -2.37
N PHE A 201 -0.44 0.36 -2.77
CA PHE A 201 -1.50 0.76 -3.70
C PHE A 201 -2.73 -0.13 -3.48
N GLN A 202 -3.85 0.16 -4.14
CA GLN A 202 -5.08 -0.58 -3.82
C GLN A 202 -5.30 -1.77 -4.75
N ALA A 203 -5.16 -1.60 -6.06
CA ALA A 203 -5.61 -2.59 -7.05
C ALA A 203 -4.81 -3.89 -7.03
N ASN A 204 -5.48 -5.00 -7.29
CA ASN A 204 -4.81 -6.22 -7.76
C ASN A 204 -4.56 -6.05 -9.27
N PRO A 205 -3.32 -5.81 -9.73
CA PRO A 205 -3.08 -5.53 -11.16
C PRO A 205 -3.08 -6.80 -12.03
N ASP A 206 -3.41 -7.94 -11.44
CA ASP A 206 -3.51 -9.24 -12.10
C ASP A 206 -2.19 -9.73 -12.68
N PHE A 207 -1.27 -10.00 -11.78
CA PHE A 207 0.05 -10.54 -12.12
C PHE A 207 -0.04 -11.81 -12.98
N LYS A 208 -1.09 -12.63 -12.77
CA LYS A 208 -1.25 -13.88 -13.51
C LYS A 208 -1.46 -13.60 -15.01
N HIS A 209 -2.47 -12.77 -15.33
CA HIS A 209 -2.72 -12.39 -16.72
C HIS A 209 -1.51 -11.70 -17.34
N PHE A 210 -0.81 -10.88 -16.56
CA PHE A 210 0.43 -10.25 -17.03
C PHE A 210 1.47 -11.29 -17.44
N SER A 211 1.68 -12.33 -16.61
CA SER A 211 2.67 -13.38 -16.92
C SER A 211 2.28 -14.21 -18.16
N GLU A 212 0.99 -14.22 -18.48
CA GLU A 212 0.45 -14.91 -19.66
C GLU A 212 0.44 -14.01 -20.91
N GLY A 213 0.94 -12.78 -20.81
CA GLY A 213 0.93 -11.81 -21.91
C GLY A 213 -0.42 -11.15 -22.13
N LEU A 214 -1.34 -11.27 -21.17
CA LEU A 214 -2.72 -10.82 -21.29
C LEU A 214 -3.03 -9.64 -20.35
N ALA A 215 -2.04 -8.82 -20.02
CA ALA A 215 -2.20 -7.72 -19.08
C ALA A 215 -3.37 -6.80 -19.43
N HIS A 216 -4.14 -6.43 -18.43
CA HIS A 216 -5.19 -5.43 -18.59
C HIS A 216 -4.59 -4.09 -19.01
N PRO A 217 -5.23 -3.35 -19.94
CA PRO A 217 -4.62 -2.13 -20.49
C PRO A 217 -4.20 -1.10 -19.44
N GLY A 218 -5.02 -0.91 -18.39
CA GLY A 218 -4.73 0.08 -17.34
C GLY A 218 -3.55 -0.29 -16.44
N PHE A 219 -3.16 -1.55 -16.39
CA PHE A 219 -2.04 -2.00 -15.54
C PHE A 219 -0.79 -2.37 -16.34
N ARG A 220 -0.89 -2.45 -17.67
CA ARG A 220 0.22 -2.96 -18.50
C ARG A 220 1.52 -2.20 -18.26
N GLU A 221 1.47 -0.88 -18.42
CA GLU A 221 2.67 -0.05 -18.29
C GLU A 221 3.25 -0.10 -16.87
N PHE A 222 2.38 -0.10 -15.85
CA PHE A 222 2.79 -0.24 -14.45
C PHE A 222 3.54 -1.56 -14.25
N LEU A 223 2.95 -2.69 -14.70
CA LEU A 223 3.54 -4.02 -14.50
C LEU A 223 4.84 -4.19 -15.28
N GLU A 224 4.91 -3.66 -16.51
CA GLU A 224 6.16 -3.69 -17.30
C GLU A 224 7.26 -2.89 -16.59
N THR A 225 6.93 -1.69 -16.11
CA THR A 225 7.88 -0.83 -15.38
C THR A 225 8.30 -1.50 -14.08
N LEU A 226 7.34 -2.01 -13.31
CA LEU A 226 7.62 -2.73 -12.05
C LEU A 226 8.59 -3.89 -12.29
N ARG A 227 8.32 -4.71 -13.30
CA ARG A 227 9.20 -5.84 -13.64
C ARG A 227 10.60 -5.36 -13.98
N GLN A 228 10.72 -4.35 -14.85
CA GLN A 228 12.03 -3.83 -15.30
C GLN A 228 12.81 -3.28 -14.11
N GLU A 229 12.18 -2.47 -13.27
CA GLU A 229 12.86 -1.84 -12.13
C GLU A 229 13.22 -2.87 -11.05
N THR A 230 12.34 -3.85 -10.81
CA THR A 230 12.60 -4.92 -9.84
C THR A 230 13.82 -5.77 -10.27
N LEU A 231 13.91 -6.08 -11.55
CA LEU A 231 15.07 -6.85 -12.08
C LEU A 231 16.39 -6.09 -11.97
N ARG A 232 16.36 -4.78 -11.88
CA ARG A 232 17.55 -3.96 -11.67
C ARG A 232 17.92 -3.73 -10.20
N UNK A 233 16.90 -3.74 -9.11
CA UNK A 233 17.06 -3.52 -7.83
C UNK A 233 17.83 -4.56 -7.28
N SER A 234 18.86 -4.21 -6.66
CA SER A 234 19.60 -5.22 -5.89
C SER A 234 18.89 -5.57 -4.57
N GLY A 235 18.05 -4.65 -4.05
CA GLY A 235 17.26 -4.88 -2.84
C GLY A 235 15.99 -5.68 -3.07
N GLN A 236 15.26 -5.93 -2.00
CA GLN A 236 13.96 -6.62 -2.04
C GLN A 236 12.86 -5.65 -2.42
N VAL A 237 11.89 -6.11 -3.21
CA VAL A 237 10.72 -5.32 -3.62
C VAL A 237 9.47 -5.98 -3.04
N LEU A 238 8.70 -5.21 -2.30
CA LEU A 238 7.42 -5.66 -1.73
C LEU A 238 6.31 -4.83 -2.35
N ALA A 239 5.33 -5.49 -2.98
CA ALA A 239 4.08 -4.85 -3.40
C ALA A 239 2.99 -5.22 -2.42
N VAL A 240 2.28 -4.22 -1.90
CA VAL A 240 1.17 -4.42 -0.97
C VAL A 240 -0.09 -3.83 -1.59
N HIS A 241 -1.14 -4.65 -1.67
CA HIS A 241 -2.42 -4.21 -2.23
C HIS A 241 -3.60 -4.92 -1.57
N GLY A 242 -4.81 -4.50 -1.91
CA GLY A 242 -6.06 -5.12 -1.49
C GLY A 242 -6.86 -5.61 -2.68
N ASP A 243 -8.10 -5.13 -2.81
CA ASP A 243 -8.98 -5.24 -3.98
C ASP A 243 -9.71 -6.59 -4.10
N THR A 244 -9.00 -7.71 -4.11
CA THR A 244 -9.65 -9.01 -4.39
C THR A 244 -9.89 -9.86 -3.13
N HIS A 245 -9.50 -9.38 -1.97
CA HIS A 245 -9.83 -9.93 -0.65
C HIS A 245 -9.31 -11.36 -0.40
N TRP A 246 -8.15 -11.72 -1.00
CA TRP A 246 -7.64 -13.10 -0.87
C TRP A 246 -6.68 -13.30 0.30
N SER A 247 -6.18 -12.25 0.92
CA SER A 247 -5.21 -12.35 2.04
C SER A 247 -4.11 -13.37 1.75
N ARG A 248 -3.18 -12.99 0.90
CA ARG A 248 -2.12 -13.93 0.45
C ARG A 248 -0.75 -13.26 0.40
N ILE A 249 0.27 -14.09 0.51
CA ILE A 249 1.68 -13.67 0.42
C ILE A 249 2.33 -14.64 -0.57
N ASP A 250 2.85 -14.10 -1.68
CA ASP A 250 3.42 -14.94 -2.74
C ASP A 250 4.41 -14.16 -3.62
N GLN A 251 4.96 -14.82 -4.64
CA GLN A 251 5.91 -14.24 -5.58
C GLN A 251 5.36 -14.37 -7.00
N PRO A 252 4.35 -13.56 -7.38
CA PRO A 252 3.65 -13.74 -8.64
C PRO A 252 4.32 -13.08 -9.85
N LEU A 253 5.41 -12.33 -9.66
CA LEU A 253 6.06 -11.61 -10.76
C LEU A 253 7.06 -12.53 -11.47
N HIS A 254 6.96 -12.59 -12.79
CA HIS A 254 7.85 -13.40 -13.64
C HIS A 254 8.58 -12.50 -14.64
N ASP A 255 9.80 -12.91 -14.97
CA ASP A 255 10.58 -12.24 -16.03
C ASP A 255 10.03 -12.64 -17.42
N SER A 256 10.66 -12.11 -18.48
CA SER A 256 10.23 -12.38 -19.85
C SER A 256 10.39 -13.83 -20.29
N ASN A 257 11.15 -14.63 -19.54
CA ASN A 257 11.37 -16.04 -19.80
C ASN A 257 10.46 -16.93 -18.92
N GLY A 258 9.56 -16.34 -18.14
CA GLY A 258 8.66 -17.06 -17.27
C GLY A 258 9.26 -17.48 -15.94
N LYS A 259 10.49 -17.03 -15.62
CA LYS A 259 11.12 -17.36 -14.34
C LYS A 259 10.64 -16.40 -13.25
N THR A 260 10.34 -16.93 -12.08
CA THR A 260 9.95 -16.11 -10.92
C THR A 260 11.05 -15.10 -10.56
N VAL A 261 10.66 -13.85 -10.35
CA VAL A 261 11.57 -12.78 -9.94
C VAL A 261 11.77 -12.89 -8.41
N ALA A 262 12.93 -13.43 -8.03
CA ALA A 262 13.19 -13.90 -6.67
C ALA A 262 13.20 -12.79 -5.61
N ASN A 263 13.54 -11.56 -6.01
CA ASN A 263 13.56 -10.43 -5.07
C ASN A 263 12.23 -9.66 -4.99
N PHE A 264 11.14 -10.24 -5.53
CA PHE A 264 9.80 -9.64 -5.49
C PHE A 264 8.87 -10.47 -4.62
N THR A 265 8.12 -9.81 -3.74
CA THR A 265 7.04 -10.42 -2.95
C THR A 265 5.79 -9.54 -3.06
N ARG A 266 4.63 -10.20 -3.12
CA ARG A 266 3.35 -9.51 -3.03
C ARG A 266 2.67 -9.89 -1.71
N VAL A 267 2.07 -8.90 -1.05
CA VAL A 267 1.13 -9.09 0.06
C VAL A 267 -0.22 -8.50 -0.35
N GLU A 268 -1.25 -9.32 -0.34
CA GLU A 268 -2.62 -8.85 -0.47
C GLU A 268 -3.26 -8.89 0.93
N THR A 269 -3.86 -7.77 1.33
CA THR A 269 -4.45 -7.62 2.66
C THR A 269 -5.73 -8.45 2.81
N PHE A 270 -6.18 -8.63 4.04
CA PHE A 270 -7.53 -9.12 4.32
C PHE A 270 -8.55 -8.15 3.72
N GLY A 271 -9.72 -8.64 3.43
CA GLY A 271 -10.86 -7.86 2.95
C GLY A 271 -12.15 -8.57 3.19
N TYR A 272 -13.25 -7.82 3.18
CA TYR A 272 -14.60 -8.34 3.43
C TYR A 272 -14.85 -9.67 2.70
N PRO A 273 -15.46 -10.69 3.33
CA PRO A 273 -16.07 -10.66 4.67
C PRO A 273 -15.13 -11.01 5.83
N LEU A 274 -13.84 -11.14 5.59
CA LEU A 274 -12.88 -11.52 6.61
C LEU A 274 -12.04 -10.31 7.01
N MET A 275 -12.27 -9.80 8.21
CA MET A 275 -11.39 -8.78 8.78
C MET A 275 -10.07 -9.40 9.22
N GLY A 276 -9.03 -8.60 9.22
CA GLY A 276 -7.73 -9.02 9.69
C GLY A 276 -6.66 -8.01 9.34
N TRP A 277 -5.44 -8.30 9.76
CA TRP A 277 -4.28 -7.47 9.43
C TRP A 277 -3.05 -8.35 9.28
N THR A 278 -2.09 -7.86 8.55
CA THR A 278 -0.81 -8.54 8.36
C THR A 278 0.28 -7.69 8.99
N ARG A 279 1.05 -8.29 9.91
CA ARG A 279 2.26 -7.64 10.41
C ARG A 279 3.38 -7.88 9.42
N GLY A 280 4.00 -6.79 8.93
CA GLY A 280 5.25 -6.87 8.21
C GLY A 280 6.40 -6.56 9.16
N ILE A 281 7.49 -7.29 9.04
CA ILE A 281 8.69 -7.14 9.86
C ILE A 281 9.87 -6.93 8.91
N VAL A 282 10.57 -5.81 9.06
CA VAL A 282 11.85 -5.57 8.41
C VAL A 282 12.94 -6.04 9.37
N ASP A 283 13.78 -6.95 8.93
CA ASP A 283 14.85 -7.53 9.74
C ASP A 283 16.12 -7.61 8.89
N THR A 284 17.07 -6.73 9.20
CA THR A 284 18.31 -6.61 8.39
C THR A 284 19.27 -7.78 8.59
N ASP A 285 19.11 -8.55 9.67
CA ASP A 285 20.01 -9.67 9.99
C ASP A 285 19.46 -11.01 9.55
N ALA A 286 18.20 -11.01 9.05
CA ALA A 286 17.58 -12.24 8.60
C ALA A 286 17.92 -12.55 7.13
N UNK A 287 17.55 -13.61 6.85
CA UNK A 287 17.76 -14.02 5.65
C UNK A 287 16.99 -13.47 4.70
N THR A 288 15.84 -13.27 4.94
CA THR A 288 14.92 -12.49 4.12
C THR A 288 14.63 -11.16 4.83
N LEU A 289 14.75 -10.07 4.09
CA LEU A 289 14.52 -8.73 4.65
C LEU A 289 13.12 -8.59 5.24
N PHE A 290 12.12 -9.16 4.59
CA PHE A 290 10.71 -9.05 5.01
C PHE A 290 10.20 -10.39 5.52
N ARG A 291 9.56 -10.37 6.69
CA ARG A 291 8.78 -11.49 7.23
C ARG A 291 7.37 -11.00 7.53
N PHE A 292 6.41 -11.91 7.53
CA PHE A 292 4.99 -11.56 7.66
C PHE A 292 4.29 -12.50 8.63
N GLU A 293 3.34 -11.93 9.40
CA GLU A 293 2.46 -12.68 10.30
C GLU A 293 1.03 -12.22 10.06
N THR A 294 0.13 -13.14 9.74
CA THR A 294 -1.27 -12.82 9.50
C THR A 294 -2.08 -12.95 10.79
N HIS A 295 -2.98 -11.98 11.00
CA HIS A 295 -3.80 -11.90 12.20
C HIS A 295 -5.28 -11.73 11.81
N PRO A 296 -6.01 -12.85 11.61
CA PRO A 296 -7.46 -12.76 11.39
C PRO A 296 -8.16 -12.07 12.57
N TRP A 297 -9.26 -11.37 12.30
CA TRP A 297 -9.99 -10.62 13.32
C TRP A 297 -11.47 -10.97 13.30
N PRO A 298 -12.14 -11.21 14.44
CA PRO A 298 -11.52 -11.24 15.80
C PRO A 298 -10.56 -12.42 15.96
N PRO A 299 -9.69 -12.37 16.98
CA PRO A 299 -8.75 -13.47 17.21
C PRO A 299 -9.47 -14.82 17.34
N GLY A 300 -8.87 -15.85 16.75
CA GLY A 300 -9.46 -17.20 16.73
C GLY A 300 -10.28 -17.51 15.49
N THR A 301 -10.55 -16.52 14.62
CA THR A 301 -11.15 -16.80 13.31
C THR A 301 -10.07 -17.39 12.39
N HIS A 302 -10.50 -18.21 11.44
CA HIS A 302 -9.55 -18.83 10.51
C HIS A 302 -9.57 -18.08 9.17
N SER A 303 -8.39 -17.80 8.65
CA SER A 303 -8.25 -17.34 7.26
C SER A 303 -8.62 -18.49 6.32
N ARG A 304 -9.24 -18.18 5.20
CA ARG A 304 -9.57 -19.18 4.16
C ARG A 304 -8.32 -19.61 3.41
#